data_8f741f24b25a7f8b4da61ac7c43a3145
#
_entry.id   8f741f24b25a7f8b4da61ac7c43a3145
#
_cell.length_a   1.000
_cell.length_b   1.000
_cell.length_c   1.000
_cell.angle_alpha   90.00
_cell.angle_beta   90.00
_cell.angle_gamma   90.00
#
_symmetry.space_group_name_H-M   'P 1'
#
loop_
_entity.id
_entity.type
_entity.pdbx_description
1 polymer ?
#
loop_
_entity_poly.entity_id
_entity_poly.type
_entity_poly.pdbx_seq_one_letter_code
_entity_poly.pdbx_strand_id
1 'polypeptide(L)'
;MLRLVRELEPDKRFTLVGTAVVVFIFRAIPGTGPGTTWWMIDELKFDQQFLSVLSLIGSTLTLAGMFVFRRFMAERSIAYVVGFLTFVGTILTLPIVSMYYGFHEWTARLTGGVVDARFIALIDTALESPLGQISMIPMLVWIANSAPAHLKATFFAVMASFTNLALSLSQLGTKYLNDVYVVTREVRDPASGAIQTPADYSQLGDLLILQLILGLALPFAAIAFAKVTRFKSA
;
A
#
# COMPACT_ATOMS: atom_id res chain seq x y z
N MET A 1 -18.74 -16.40 -13.26
CA MET A 1 -17.28 -16.45 -13.20
C MET A 1 -16.70 -17.74 -13.80
N LEU A 2 -17.04 -18.93 -13.32
CA LEU A 2 -16.52 -20.21 -13.84
C LEU A 2 -16.79 -20.47 -15.33
N ARG A 3 -17.95 -20.07 -15.86
CA ARG A 3 -18.27 -20.20 -17.30
C ARG A 3 -17.38 -19.31 -18.17
N LEU A 4 -17.16 -18.05 -17.78
CA LEU A 4 -16.31 -17.09 -18.50
C LEU A 4 -14.85 -17.56 -18.58
N VAL A 5 -14.32 -18.10 -17.48
CA VAL A 5 -12.96 -18.64 -17.44
C VAL A 5 -12.85 -19.90 -18.32
N ARG A 6 -13.93 -20.68 -18.48
CA ARG A 6 -13.95 -21.87 -19.33
C ARG A 6 -13.94 -21.56 -20.83
N GLU A 7 -14.34 -20.37 -21.26
CA GLU A 7 -14.31 -19.94 -22.67
C GLU A 7 -12.92 -19.51 -23.13
N LEU A 8 -11.97 -19.27 -22.20
CA LEU A 8 -10.59 -18.96 -22.55
C LEU A 8 -9.79 -20.23 -22.86
N GLU A 9 -8.79 -20.10 -23.70
CA GLU A 9 -7.76 -21.13 -23.90
C GLU A 9 -7.09 -21.51 -22.57
N PRO A 10 -6.72 -22.78 -22.35
CA PRO A 10 -6.16 -23.24 -21.08
C PRO A 10 -5.00 -22.40 -20.57
N ASP A 11 -4.06 -22.04 -21.43
CA ASP A 11 -2.88 -21.24 -21.04
C ASP A 11 -3.26 -19.83 -20.60
N LYS A 12 -4.24 -19.22 -21.28
CA LYS A 12 -4.76 -17.90 -20.88
C LYS A 12 -5.51 -17.93 -19.54
N ARG A 13 -6.16 -19.06 -19.20
CA ARG A 13 -6.83 -19.25 -17.91
C ARG A 13 -5.82 -19.26 -16.76
N PHE A 14 -4.75 -20.03 -16.91
CA PHE A 14 -3.70 -20.12 -15.86
C PHE A 14 -2.99 -18.78 -15.68
N THR A 15 -2.69 -18.07 -16.77
CA THR A 15 -2.12 -16.73 -16.72
C THR A 15 -3.06 -15.73 -16.03
N LEU A 16 -4.37 -15.79 -16.33
CA LEU A 16 -5.38 -14.95 -15.68
C LEU A 16 -5.42 -15.17 -14.16
N VAL A 17 -5.49 -16.44 -13.74
CA VAL A 17 -5.56 -16.79 -12.31
C VAL A 17 -4.26 -16.40 -11.60
N GLY A 18 -3.10 -16.67 -12.18
CA GLY A 18 -1.81 -16.29 -11.62
C GLY A 18 -1.67 -14.79 -11.42
N THR A 19 -2.03 -14.01 -12.45
CA THR A 19 -2.05 -12.55 -12.38
C THR A 19 -3.02 -12.05 -11.30
N ALA A 20 -4.23 -12.60 -11.26
CA ALA A 20 -5.23 -12.23 -10.26
C ALA A 20 -4.74 -12.52 -8.83
N VAL A 21 -4.09 -13.66 -8.61
CA VAL A 21 -3.53 -14.01 -7.29
C VAL A 21 -2.41 -13.06 -6.88
N VAL A 22 -1.48 -12.75 -7.78
CA VAL A 22 -0.37 -11.82 -7.48
C VAL A 22 -0.92 -10.43 -7.12
N VAL A 23 -1.85 -9.89 -7.93
CA VAL A 23 -2.47 -8.59 -7.66
C VAL A 23 -3.30 -8.62 -6.38
N PHE A 24 -4.04 -9.71 -6.14
CA PHE A 24 -4.85 -9.88 -4.94
C PHE A 24 -3.99 -9.82 -3.68
N ILE A 25 -2.94 -10.61 -3.62
CA ILE A 25 -2.04 -10.66 -2.45
C ILE A 25 -1.36 -9.31 -2.25
N PHE A 26 -0.88 -8.67 -3.32
CA PHE A 26 -0.28 -7.34 -3.23
C PHE A 26 -1.24 -6.30 -2.65
N ARG A 27 -2.53 -6.34 -3.01
CA ARG A 27 -3.52 -5.40 -2.52
C ARG A 27 -4.16 -5.79 -1.18
N ALA A 28 -4.03 -7.03 -0.77
CA ALA A 28 -4.56 -7.54 0.50
C ALA A 28 -3.60 -7.36 1.69
N ILE A 29 -2.43 -6.74 1.48
CA ILE A 29 -1.46 -6.47 2.56
C ILE A 29 -2.12 -5.56 3.60
N PRO A 30 -2.14 -5.96 4.89
CA PRO A 30 -2.69 -5.14 5.94
C PRO A 30 -1.82 -3.91 6.22
N GLY A 31 -2.48 -2.80 6.59
CA GLY A 31 -1.82 -1.57 7.02
C GLY A 31 -1.66 -1.48 8.54
N THR A 32 -1.12 -0.36 9.01
CA THR A 32 -1.00 -0.04 10.44
C THR A 32 -2.28 0.53 11.05
N GLY A 33 -3.30 0.79 10.23
CA GLY A 33 -4.50 1.49 10.70
C GLY A 33 -4.25 2.97 11.03
N PRO A 34 -5.10 3.57 11.88
CA PRO A 34 -5.01 5.00 12.20
C PRO A 34 -3.86 5.35 13.15
N GLY A 35 -3.26 4.36 13.82
CA GLY A 35 -2.24 4.55 14.87
C GLY A 35 -1.04 5.36 14.41
N THR A 36 -0.56 5.15 13.19
CA THR A 36 0.54 5.92 12.62
C THR A 36 0.18 7.41 12.48
N THR A 37 -1.02 7.73 12.02
CA THR A 37 -1.49 9.12 11.90
C THR A 37 -1.66 9.77 13.27
N TRP A 38 -2.19 9.04 14.24
CA TRP A 38 -2.31 9.55 15.61
C TRP A 38 -0.94 9.87 16.20
N TRP A 39 0.03 8.95 16.06
CA TRP A 39 1.39 9.16 16.51
C TRP A 39 2.06 10.37 15.83
N MET A 40 1.87 10.55 14.52
CA MET A 40 2.38 11.74 13.80
C MET A 40 1.81 13.04 14.37
N ILE A 41 0.53 13.07 14.73
CA ILE A 41 -0.11 14.24 15.31
C ILE A 41 0.36 14.46 16.74
N ASP A 42 0.34 13.38 17.54
CA ASP A 42 0.50 13.50 19.00
C ASP A 42 1.98 13.57 19.42
N GLU A 43 2.89 12.87 18.73
CA GLU A 43 4.33 12.85 19.02
C GLU A 43 5.15 13.77 18.10
N LEU A 44 4.96 13.67 16.78
CA LEU A 44 5.71 14.52 15.83
C LEU A 44 5.12 15.94 15.70
N LYS A 45 3.97 16.20 16.37
CA LYS A 45 3.29 17.52 16.36
C LYS A 45 2.95 17.99 14.95
N PHE A 46 2.53 17.06 14.09
CA PHE A 46 2.03 17.43 12.76
C PHE A 46 0.63 18.01 12.94
N ASP A 47 0.49 19.29 12.58
CA ASP A 47 -0.80 19.95 12.61
C ASP A 47 -1.67 19.58 11.38
N GLN A 48 -2.96 19.82 11.49
CA GLN A 48 -3.94 19.48 10.43
C GLN A 48 -3.62 20.19 9.11
N GLN A 49 -3.07 21.38 9.16
CA GLN A 49 -2.69 22.12 7.95
C GLN A 49 -1.53 21.41 7.23
N PHE A 50 -0.50 20.99 7.95
CA PHE A 50 0.62 20.24 7.38
C PHE A 50 0.16 18.91 6.76
N LEU A 51 -0.68 18.14 7.45
CA LEU A 51 -1.24 16.89 6.92
C LEU A 51 -2.08 17.12 5.66
N SER A 52 -2.83 18.23 5.61
CA SER A 52 -3.61 18.61 4.42
C SER A 52 -2.70 18.97 3.24
N VAL A 53 -1.58 19.67 3.49
CA VAL A 53 -0.57 19.97 2.47
C VAL A 53 0.08 18.70 1.95
N LEU A 54 0.48 17.77 2.82
CA LEU A 54 1.01 16.46 2.40
C LEU A 54 0.00 15.70 1.52
N SER A 55 -1.27 15.69 1.92
CA SER A 55 -2.34 15.04 1.13
C SER A 55 -2.52 15.67 -0.25
N LEU A 56 -2.47 17.01 -0.33
CA LEU A 56 -2.55 17.73 -1.60
C LEU A 56 -1.37 17.41 -2.52
N ILE A 57 -0.15 17.47 -1.98
CA ILE A 57 1.09 17.10 -2.70
C ILE A 57 0.99 15.66 -3.17
N GLY A 58 0.63 14.74 -2.26
CA GLY A 58 0.49 13.32 -2.55
C GLY A 58 -0.51 13.06 -3.68
N SER A 59 -1.69 13.63 -3.60
CA SER A 59 -2.73 13.48 -4.64
C SER A 59 -2.29 14.01 -5.99
N THR A 60 -1.64 15.18 -6.01
CA THR A 60 -1.13 15.80 -7.23
C THR A 60 -0.02 14.96 -7.86
N LEU A 61 0.93 14.47 -7.06
CA LEU A 61 2.03 13.65 -7.54
C LEU A 61 1.57 12.25 -7.96
N THR A 62 0.56 11.68 -7.30
CA THR A 62 -0.08 10.43 -7.74
C THR A 62 -0.68 10.58 -9.14
N LEU A 63 -1.39 11.69 -9.39
CA LEU A 63 -1.93 11.98 -10.70
C LEU A 63 -0.82 12.17 -11.75
N ALA A 64 0.22 12.95 -11.43
CA ALA A 64 1.38 13.13 -12.30
C ALA A 64 2.08 11.79 -12.58
N GLY A 65 2.25 10.94 -11.56
CA GLY A 65 2.85 9.62 -11.68
C GLY A 65 2.15 8.71 -12.68
N MET A 66 0.81 8.76 -12.76
CA MET A 66 0.06 8.00 -13.76
C MET A 66 0.44 8.37 -15.19
N PHE A 67 0.72 9.65 -15.49
CA PHE A 67 1.17 10.08 -16.79
C PHE A 67 2.64 9.74 -17.07
N VAL A 68 3.51 9.97 -16.09
CA VAL A 68 4.96 9.71 -16.21
C VAL A 68 5.24 8.22 -16.40
N PHE A 69 4.62 7.38 -15.58
CA PHE A 69 4.89 5.93 -15.58
C PHE A 69 4.00 5.12 -16.52
N ARG A 70 3.07 5.76 -17.27
CA ARG A 70 2.13 5.05 -18.16
C ARG A 70 2.81 4.08 -19.12
N ARG A 71 3.93 4.48 -19.73
CA ARG A 71 4.67 3.67 -20.68
C ARG A 71 5.36 2.49 -20.01
N PHE A 72 6.02 2.75 -18.88
CA PHE A 72 6.61 1.71 -18.04
C PHE A 72 5.58 0.64 -17.64
N MET A 73 4.38 1.08 -17.23
CA MET A 73 3.29 0.19 -16.84
C MET A 73 2.73 -0.63 -17.99
N ALA A 74 2.65 -0.06 -19.19
CA ALA A 74 2.08 -0.73 -20.36
C ALA A 74 3.04 -1.75 -21.02
N GLU A 75 4.35 -1.54 -20.91
CA GLU A 75 5.38 -2.34 -21.57
C GLU A 75 5.93 -3.49 -20.70
N ARG A 76 5.60 -3.53 -19.40
CA ARG A 76 6.15 -4.52 -18.46
C ARG A 76 5.09 -5.51 -17.98
N SER A 77 5.54 -6.73 -17.66
CA SER A 77 4.64 -7.73 -17.07
C SER A 77 4.15 -7.30 -15.70
N ILE A 78 2.94 -7.72 -15.32
CA ILE A 78 2.34 -7.41 -14.01
C ILE A 78 3.22 -7.90 -12.88
N ALA A 79 3.80 -9.10 -12.97
CA ALA A 79 4.71 -9.61 -11.96
C ALA A 79 5.96 -8.75 -11.79
N TYR A 80 6.50 -8.20 -12.89
CA TYR A 80 7.63 -7.27 -12.82
C TYR A 80 7.23 -5.96 -12.13
N VAL A 81 6.10 -5.38 -12.52
CA VAL A 81 5.60 -4.12 -11.92
C VAL A 81 5.31 -4.31 -10.45
N VAL A 82 4.64 -5.38 -10.05
CA VAL A 82 4.36 -5.69 -8.64
C VAL A 82 5.67 -5.91 -7.88
N GLY A 83 6.62 -6.68 -8.41
CA GLY A 83 7.93 -6.89 -7.79
C GLY A 83 8.72 -5.58 -7.60
N PHE A 84 8.73 -4.72 -8.64
CA PHE A 84 9.33 -3.39 -8.57
C PHE A 84 8.67 -2.53 -7.49
N LEU A 85 7.34 -2.43 -7.48
CA LEU A 85 6.60 -1.66 -6.48
C LEU A 85 6.80 -2.20 -5.06
N THR A 86 6.85 -3.53 -4.91
CA THR A 86 7.14 -4.16 -3.61
C THR A 86 8.51 -3.75 -3.10
N PHE A 87 9.54 -3.87 -3.94
CA PHE A 87 10.91 -3.54 -3.56
C PHE A 87 11.08 -2.05 -3.25
N VAL A 88 10.64 -1.18 -4.17
CA VAL A 88 10.75 0.28 -4.00
C VAL A 88 9.85 0.75 -2.85
N GLY A 89 8.62 0.27 -2.75
CA GLY A 89 7.70 0.59 -1.66
C GLY A 89 8.27 0.20 -0.29
N THR A 90 8.92 -0.96 -0.19
CA THR A 90 9.60 -1.36 1.06
C THR A 90 10.70 -0.35 1.46
N ILE A 91 11.49 0.12 0.50
CA ILE A 91 12.52 1.15 0.77
C ILE A 91 11.87 2.46 1.19
N LEU A 92 10.79 2.87 0.51
CA LEU A 92 10.08 4.10 0.80
C LEU A 92 9.25 4.05 2.11
N THR A 93 9.02 2.87 2.68
CA THR A 93 8.42 2.75 4.03
C THR A 93 9.47 2.93 5.15
N LEU A 94 10.77 2.82 4.85
CA LEU A 94 11.83 2.94 5.85
C LEU A 94 11.88 4.33 6.54
N PRO A 95 11.64 5.47 5.87
CA PRO A 95 11.62 6.77 6.53
C PRO A 95 10.63 6.83 7.70
N ILE A 96 9.39 6.36 7.52
CA ILE A 96 8.39 6.39 8.59
C ILE A 96 8.78 5.46 9.75
N VAL A 97 9.30 4.27 9.44
CA VAL A 97 9.81 3.33 10.45
C VAL A 97 10.98 3.97 11.21
N SER A 98 11.93 4.57 10.50
CA SER A 98 13.10 5.20 11.12
C SER A 98 12.75 6.42 11.97
N MET A 99 11.74 7.21 11.57
CA MET A 99 11.23 8.33 12.38
C MET A 99 10.68 7.86 13.71
N TYR A 100 9.99 6.71 13.76
CA TYR A 100 9.51 6.14 15.02
C TYR A 100 10.67 5.83 15.99
N TYR A 101 11.81 5.40 15.47
CA TYR A 101 13.03 5.13 16.26
C TYR A 101 13.94 6.37 16.45
N GLY A 102 13.43 7.58 16.22
CA GLY A 102 14.16 8.83 16.51
C GLY A 102 15.13 9.30 15.44
N PHE A 103 15.12 8.71 14.23
CA PHE A 103 16.01 9.12 13.13
C PHE A 103 15.87 10.60 12.78
N HIS A 104 14.66 11.14 12.82
CA HIS A 104 14.39 12.56 12.57
C HIS A 104 15.06 13.50 13.58
N GLU A 105 15.21 13.08 14.84
CA GLU A 105 15.93 13.87 15.86
C GLU A 105 17.44 13.88 15.58
N TRP A 106 17.98 12.74 15.16
CA TRP A 106 19.38 12.61 14.80
C TRP A 106 19.73 13.47 13.58
N THR A 107 18.92 13.40 12.50
CA THR A 107 19.11 14.23 11.30
C THR A 107 18.94 15.71 11.58
N ALA A 108 17.95 16.10 12.39
CA ALA A 108 17.75 17.49 12.79
C ALA A 108 18.97 18.04 13.54
N ARG A 109 19.53 17.26 14.48
CA ARG A 109 20.78 17.66 15.19
C ARG A 109 21.96 17.87 14.25
N LEU A 110 22.14 16.97 13.25
CA LEU A 110 23.26 17.08 12.29
C LEU A 110 23.09 18.23 11.31
N THR A 111 21.87 18.62 10.99
CA THR A 111 21.58 19.62 9.95
C THR A 111 21.14 20.98 10.50
N GLY A 112 21.30 21.19 11.81
CA GLY A 112 20.86 22.43 12.44
C GLY A 112 19.34 22.66 12.38
N GLY A 113 18.54 21.57 12.38
CA GLY A 113 17.09 21.60 12.36
C GLY A 113 16.45 21.56 10.96
N VAL A 114 17.25 21.51 9.87
CA VAL A 114 16.72 21.53 8.50
C VAL A 114 16.04 20.20 8.14
N VAL A 115 16.69 19.07 8.47
CA VAL A 115 16.13 17.73 8.18
C VAL A 115 15.44 17.20 9.43
N ASP A 116 14.29 17.76 9.73
CA ASP A 116 13.40 17.36 10.82
C ASP A 116 12.34 16.35 10.34
N ALA A 117 11.41 15.97 11.22
CA ALA A 117 10.32 15.05 10.90
C ALA A 117 9.42 15.56 9.75
N ARG A 118 9.18 16.87 9.67
CA ARG A 118 8.34 17.46 8.61
C ARG A 118 9.03 17.38 7.26
N PHE A 119 10.33 17.68 7.22
CA PHE A 119 11.11 17.54 5.99
C PHE A 119 11.15 16.10 5.50
N ILE A 120 11.39 15.13 6.40
CA ILE A 120 11.39 13.70 6.04
C ILE A 120 10.03 13.28 5.49
N ALA A 121 8.93 13.64 6.16
CA ALA A 121 7.58 13.32 5.70
C ALA A 121 7.24 13.95 4.34
N LEU A 122 7.74 15.15 4.05
CA LEU A 122 7.57 15.82 2.77
C LEU A 122 8.27 15.07 1.64
N ILE A 123 9.53 14.70 1.84
CA ILE A 123 10.33 13.94 0.87
C ILE A 123 9.75 12.55 0.66
N ASP A 124 9.36 11.87 1.73
CA ASP A 124 8.72 10.56 1.68
C ASP A 124 7.44 10.61 0.84
N THR A 125 6.54 11.56 1.13
CA THR A 125 5.33 11.81 0.34
C THR A 125 5.65 12.09 -1.14
N ALA A 126 6.69 12.89 -1.41
CA ALA A 126 7.07 13.24 -2.76
C ALA A 126 7.61 12.04 -3.56
N LEU A 127 8.30 11.12 -2.92
CA LEU A 127 8.87 9.92 -3.57
C LEU A 127 7.86 8.77 -3.70
N GLU A 128 7.00 8.56 -2.70
CA GLU A 128 6.05 7.46 -2.67
C GLU A 128 4.82 7.73 -3.54
N SER A 129 4.29 8.95 -3.49
CA SER A 129 3.00 9.27 -4.12
C SER A 129 2.93 9.01 -5.63
N PRO A 130 3.96 9.30 -6.45
CA PRO A 130 3.93 8.98 -7.88
C PRO A 130 3.72 7.49 -8.18
N LEU A 131 4.07 6.62 -7.25
CA LEU A 131 3.99 5.17 -7.39
C LEU A 131 2.63 4.59 -6.96
N GLY A 132 1.81 5.35 -6.25
CA GLY A 132 0.61 4.87 -5.57
C GLY A 132 -0.43 4.18 -6.46
N GLN A 133 -0.54 4.54 -7.74
CA GLN A 133 -1.52 3.97 -8.66
C GLN A 133 -0.91 3.09 -9.76
N ILE A 134 0.41 2.88 -9.74
CA ILE A 134 1.12 2.15 -10.81
C ILE A 134 0.62 0.71 -10.95
N SER A 135 0.22 0.05 -9.88
CA SER A 135 -0.24 -1.34 -9.92
C SER A 135 -1.59 -1.56 -10.61
N MET A 136 -2.44 -0.52 -10.71
CA MET A 136 -3.77 -0.66 -11.32
C MET A 136 -3.74 -0.67 -12.85
N ILE A 137 -2.88 0.14 -13.46
CA ILE A 137 -2.89 0.35 -14.91
C ILE A 137 -2.49 -0.91 -15.70
N PRO A 138 -1.41 -1.65 -15.35
CA PRO A 138 -1.06 -2.89 -16.06
C PRO A 138 -2.19 -3.93 -16.04
N MET A 139 -2.90 -4.04 -14.93
CA MET A 139 -4.04 -4.94 -14.83
C MET A 139 -5.16 -4.54 -15.79
N LEU A 140 -5.48 -3.25 -15.89
CA LEU A 140 -6.50 -2.74 -16.82
C LEU A 140 -6.10 -2.96 -18.29
N VAL A 141 -4.84 -2.68 -18.63
CA VAL A 141 -4.27 -2.89 -19.97
C VAL A 141 -4.31 -4.38 -20.32
N TRP A 142 -3.91 -5.24 -19.39
CA TRP A 142 -3.93 -6.68 -19.61
C TRP A 142 -5.35 -7.22 -19.84
N ILE A 143 -6.35 -6.77 -19.06
CA ILE A 143 -7.76 -7.12 -19.28
C ILE A 143 -8.22 -6.65 -20.65
N ALA A 144 -7.89 -5.41 -21.03
CA ALA A 144 -8.27 -4.84 -22.32
C ALA A 144 -7.72 -5.65 -23.52
N ASN A 145 -6.51 -6.21 -23.38
CA ASN A 145 -5.84 -6.97 -24.41
C ASN A 145 -6.20 -8.48 -24.42
N SER A 146 -6.53 -9.05 -23.26
CA SER A 146 -6.74 -10.49 -23.12
C SER A 146 -8.21 -10.91 -23.19
N ALA A 147 -9.16 -10.00 -22.88
CA ALA A 147 -10.57 -10.32 -22.90
C ALA A 147 -11.17 -10.22 -24.32
N PRO A 148 -12.02 -11.19 -24.73
CA PRO A 148 -12.82 -11.07 -25.94
C PRO A 148 -13.61 -9.75 -25.97
N ALA A 149 -13.76 -9.14 -27.15
CA ALA A 149 -14.37 -7.80 -27.29
C ALA A 149 -15.74 -7.69 -26.64
N HIS A 150 -16.57 -8.73 -26.76
CA HIS A 150 -17.93 -8.78 -26.20
C HIS A 150 -17.97 -9.05 -24.68
N LEU A 151 -16.83 -9.44 -24.05
CA LEU A 151 -16.72 -9.75 -22.62
C LEU A 151 -15.87 -8.76 -21.84
N LYS A 152 -15.26 -7.77 -22.47
CA LYS A 152 -14.33 -6.82 -21.82
C LYS A 152 -14.95 -6.16 -20.58
N ALA A 153 -16.17 -5.68 -20.68
CA ALA A 153 -16.86 -5.03 -19.56
C ALA A 153 -17.09 -5.99 -18.37
N THR A 154 -17.43 -7.25 -18.66
CA THR A 154 -17.64 -8.27 -17.63
C THR A 154 -16.33 -8.66 -16.95
N PHE A 155 -15.25 -8.85 -17.72
CA PHE A 155 -13.92 -9.11 -17.16
C PHE A 155 -13.44 -7.96 -16.27
N PHE A 156 -13.63 -6.72 -16.74
CA PHE A 156 -13.32 -5.53 -15.95
C PHE A 156 -14.09 -5.51 -14.62
N ALA A 157 -15.41 -5.73 -14.65
CA ALA A 157 -16.23 -5.74 -13.45
C ALA A 157 -15.82 -6.85 -12.46
N VAL A 158 -15.50 -8.04 -12.96
CA VAL A 158 -15.02 -9.16 -12.13
C VAL A 158 -13.68 -8.82 -11.47
N MET A 159 -12.73 -8.26 -12.22
CA MET A 159 -11.42 -7.92 -11.68
C MET A 159 -11.51 -6.74 -10.69
N ALA A 160 -12.37 -5.76 -10.96
CA ALA A 160 -12.64 -4.67 -10.01
C ALA A 160 -13.23 -5.20 -8.69
N SER A 161 -14.22 -6.12 -8.78
CA SER A 161 -14.79 -6.76 -7.60
C SER A 161 -13.77 -7.57 -6.81
N PHE A 162 -12.88 -8.29 -7.51
CA PHE A 162 -11.82 -9.07 -6.90
C PHE A 162 -10.77 -8.17 -6.19
N THR A 163 -10.45 -7.03 -6.80
CA THR A 163 -9.57 -6.01 -6.20
C THR A 163 -10.21 -5.39 -4.95
N ASN A 164 -11.50 -5.09 -4.99
CA ASN A 164 -12.23 -4.57 -3.83
C ASN A 164 -12.30 -5.61 -2.69
N LEU A 165 -12.45 -6.90 -3.01
CA LEU A 165 -12.37 -7.97 -2.02
C LEU A 165 -10.98 -8.02 -1.37
N ALA A 166 -9.91 -7.84 -2.13
CA ALA A 166 -8.55 -7.77 -1.59
C ALA A 166 -8.38 -6.58 -0.62
N LEU A 167 -8.93 -5.41 -0.97
CA LEU A 167 -8.92 -4.25 -0.06
C LEU A 167 -9.72 -4.50 1.22
N SER A 168 -10.87 -5.17 1.12
CA SER A 168 -11.66 -5.56 2.31
C SER A 168 -10.88 -6.53 3.20
N LEU A 169 -10.14 -7.46 2.61
CA LEU A 169 -9.27 -8.38 3.35
C LEU A 169 -8.09 -7.64 4.00
N SER A 170 -7.50 -6.66 3.30
CA SER A 170 -6.47 -5.77 3.86
C SER A 170 -6.99 -5.04 5.10
N GLN A 171 -8.20 -4.45 5.02
CA GLN A 171 -8.81 -3.76 6.17
C GLN A 171 -9.11 -4.71 7.33
N LEU A 172 -9.60 -5.92 7.03
CA LEU A 172 -9.83 -6.94 8.04
C LEU A 172 -8.52 -7.39 8.70
N GLY A 173 -7.48 -7.60 7.90
CA GLY A 173 -6.13 -7.90 8.40
C GLY A 173 -5.58 -6.77 9.27
N THR A 174 -5.75 -5.51 8.85
CA THR A 174 -5.39 -4.33 9.64
C THR A 174 -6.10 -4.33 11.00
N LYS A 175 -7.41 -4.64 11.02
CA LYS A 175 -8.14 -4.76 12.29
C LYS A 175 -7.51 -5.79 13.21
N TYR A 176 -7.26 -7.02 12.72
CA TYR A 176 -6.66 -8.07 13.55
C TYR A 176 -5.24 -7.74 14.00
N LEU A 177 -4.44 -7.04 13.17
CA LEU A 177 -3.13 -6.57 13.61
C LEU A 177 -3.25 -5.55 14.74
N ASN A 178 -4.24 -4.64 14.69
CA ASN A 178 -4.48 -3.68 15.75
C ASN A 178 -5.15 -4.29 17.01
N ASP A 179 -5.76 -5.48 16.90
CA ASP A 179 -6.22 -6.25 18.07
C ASP A 179 -5.01 -6.89 18.81
N VAL A 180 -3.92 -7.21 18.09
CA VAL A 180 -2.69 -7.80 18.64
C VAL A 180 -1.71 -6.72 19.10
N TYR A 181 -1.45 -5.74 18.25
CA TYR A 181 -0.58 -4.58 18.53
C TYR A 181 -1.46 -3.39 18.84
N VAL A 182 -1.74 -3.22 20.14
CA VAL A 182 -2.68 -2.21 20.61
C VAL A 182 -2.02 -0.83 20.57
N VAL A 183 -2.56 0.04 19.72
CA VAL A 183 -2.16 1.46 19.64
C VAL A 183 -3.36 2.31 19.98
N THR A 184 -3.26 3.13 21.02
CA THR A 184 -4.36 3.97 21.49
C THR A 184 -4.01 5.44 21.44
N ARG A 185 -5.03 6.27 21.17
CA ARG A 185 -4.96 7.71 21.31
C ARG A 185 -5.64 8.14 22.62
N GLU A 186 -5.20 9.24 23.19
CA GLU A 186 -5.85 9.79 24.39
C GLU A 186 -7.33 10.12 24.08
N VAL A 187 -8.21 9.58 24.92
CA VAL A 187 -9.65 9.89 24.92
C VAL A 187 -10.01 10.44 26.29
N ARG A 188 -10.62 11.63 26.30
CA ARG A 188 -11.12 12.28 27.52
C ARG A 188 -12.63 12.25 27.57
N ASP A 189 -13.14 12.12 28.75
CA ASP A 189 -14.57 12.29 29.04
C ASP A 189 -14.99 13.74 28.74
N PRO A 190 -16.00 13.98 27.88
CA PRO A 190 -16.41 15.33 27.51
C PRO A 190 -16.98 16.14 28.68
N ALA A 191 -17.53 15.48 29.69
CA ALA A 191 -18.20 16.14 30.82
C ALA A 191 -17.22 16.44 31.97
N SER A 192 -16.34 15.51 32.30
CA SER A 192 -15.41 15.62 33.45
C SER A 192 -13.98 16.00 33.05
N GLY A 193 -13.60 15.89 31.77
CA GLY A 193 -12.23 16.07 31.29
C GLY A 193 -11.28 14.96 31.75
N ALA A 194 -11.74 13.94 32.45
CA ALA A 194 -10.92 12.82 32.91
C ALA A 194 -10.46 11.95 31.73
N ILE A 195 -9.21 11.47 31.80
CA ILE A 195 -8.68 10.54 30.80
C ILE A 195 -9.38 9.20 30.96
N GLN A 196 -10.11 8.78 29.91
CA GLN A 196 -10.74 7.45 29.83
C GLN A 196 -9.79 6.42 29.23
N THR A 197 -9.04 6.82 28.18
CA THR A 197 -8.02 5.97 27.53
C THR A 197 -6.75 6.81 27.40
N PRO A 198 -5.60 6.37 27.94
CA PRO A 198 -4.34 7.06 27.73
C PRO A 198 -3.82 6.82 26.31
N ALA A 199 -3.02 7.75 25.78
CA ALA A 199 -2.27 7.52 24.57
C ALA A 199 -1.17 6.47 24.83
N ASP A 200 -1.09 5.46 23.97
CA ASP A 200 -0.03 4.45 24.00
C ASP A 200 0.38 4.09 22.57
N TYR A 201 1.61 4.43 22.22
CA TYR A 201 2.25 4.14 20.92
C TYR A 201 3.38 3.12 21.03
N SER A 202 3.56 2.48 22.19
CA SER A 202 4.69 1.57 22.46
C SER A 202 4.78 0.40 21.50
N GLN A 203 3.64 -0.12 21.02
CA GLN A 203 3.58 -1.24 20.08
C GLN A 203 3.54 -0.82 18.61
N LEU A 204 3.52 0.48 18.32
CA LEU A 204 3.47 0.97 16.94
C LEU A 204 4.73 0.59 16.15
N GLY A 205 5.91 0.58 16.79
CA GLY A 205 7.17 0.18 16.15
C GLY A 205 7.14 -1.26 15.64
N ASP A 206 6.66 -2.18 16.46
CA ASP A 206 6.53 -3.61 16.09
C ASP A 206 5.52 -3.79 14.96
N LEU A 207 4.40 -3.05 15.00
CA LEU A 207 3.38 -3.04 13.96
C LEU A 207 3.94 -2.52 12.64
N LEU A 208 4.73 -1.44 12.64
CA LEU A 208 5.40 -0.89 11.46
C LEU A 208 6.39 -1.89 10.86
N ILE A 209 7.21 -2.56 11.69
CA ILE A 209 8.16 -3.57 11.24
C ILE A 209 7.41 -4.78 10.65
N LEU A 210 6.37 -5.26 11.32
CA LEU A 210 5.57 -6.37 10.81
C LEU A 210 4.91 -6.03 9.46
N GLN A 211 4.35 -4.83 9.32
CA GLN A 211 3.80 -4.36 8.05
C GLN A 211 4.86 -4.34 6.95
N LEU A 212 6.07 -3.86 7.25
CA LEU A 212 7.20 -3.85 6.31
C LEU A 212 7.54 -5.28 5.84
N ILE A 213 7.64 -6.22 6.79
CA ILE A 213 7.93 -7.64 6.49
C ILE A 213 6.82 -8.26 5.64
N LEU A 214 5.55 -8.06 6.00
CA LEU A 214 4.42 -8.58 5.23
C LEU A 214 4.35 -7.94 3.84
N GLY A 215 4.59 -6.62 3.75
CA GLY A 215 4.63 -5.88 2.50
C GLY A 215 5.72 -6.36 1.54
N LEU A 216 6.85 -6.82 2.06
CA LEU A 216 7.93 -7.39 1.28
C LEU A 216 7.69 -8.88 0.97
N ALA A 217 7.40 -9.69 1.98
CA ALA A 217 7.39 -11.13 1.86
C ALA A 217 6.19 -11.67 1.05
N LEU A 218 4.99 -11.17 1.29
CA LEU A 218 3.78 -11.72 0.67
C LEU A 218 3.74 -11.53 -0.86
N PRO A 219 4.03 -10.35 -1.45
CA PRO A 219 4.04 -10.20 -2.89
C PRO A 219 5.14 -11.01 -3.57
N PHE A 220 6.35 -11.06 -2.99
CA PHE A 220 7.43 -11.89 -3.55
C PHE A 220 7.12 -13.38 -3.45
N ALA A 221 6.50 -13.84 -2.37
CA ALA A 221 6.03 -15.22 -2.26
C ALA A 221 4.97 -15.53 -3.32
N ALA A 222 4.03 -14.62 -3.57
CA ALA A 222 3.02 -14.77 -4.60
C ALA A 222 3.63 -14.83 -6.01
N ILE A 223 4.60 -13.97 -6.31
CA ILE A 223 5.33 -13.97 -7.59
C ILE A 223 6.12 -15.28 -7.75
N ALA A 224 6.81 -15.71 -6.70
CA ALA A 224 7.57 -16.98 -6.71
C ALA A 224 6.64 -18.17 -6.93
N PHE A 225 5.51 -18.23 -6.23
CA PHE A 225 4.47 -19.25 -6.41
C PHE A 225 3.96 -19.27 -7.87
N ALA A 226 3.61 -18.10 -8.42
CA ALA A 226 3.15 -17.99 -9.80
C ALA A 226 4.20 -18.45 -10.82
N LYS A 227 5.50 -18.19 -10.58
CA LYS A 227 6.60 -18.65 -11.46
C LYS A 227 6.87 -20.15 -11.41
N VAL A 228 6.75 -20.77 -10.23
CA VAL A 228 7.03 -22.20 -10.03
C VAL A 228 5.86 -23.09 -10.46
N THR A 229 4.65 -22.55 -10.43
CA THR A 229 3.42 -23.27 -10.78
C THR A 229 3.03 -23.06 -12.24
N ARG A 230 1.96 -23.74 -12.68
CA ARG A 230 1.32 -23.50 -13.99
C ARG A 230 0.61 -22.14 -14.09
N PHE A 231 0.48 -21.43 -12.97
CA PHE A 231 -0.18 -20.12 -12.87
C PHE A 231 0.78 -18.98 -13.18
N LYS A 232 1.46 -19.01 -14.31
CA LYS A 232 2.35 -17.92 -14.74
C LYS A 232 1.56 -16.63 -14.83
N SER A 233 2.04 -15.56 -14.16
CA SER A 233 1.45 -14.23 -14.30
C SER A 233 1.85 -13.58 -15.64
N ALA A 234 0.97 -12.75 -16.18
CA ALA A 234 1.24 -11.96 -17.39
C ALA A 234 2.33 -10.91 -17.17
#